data_24e34e635a2977238a4513cbb08ae2a4
#
_entry.id   24e34e635a2977238a4513cbb08ae2a4
#
_cell.length_a   1.000
_cell.length_b   1.000
_cell.length_c   1.000
_cell.angle_alpha   90.00
_cell.angle_beta   90.00
_cell.angle_gamma   90.00
#
_symmetry.space_group_name_H-M   'P 1'
#
loop_
_entity.id
_entity.type
_entity.pdbx_description
1 polymer ?
#
loop_
_entity_poly.entity_id
_entity_poly.type
_entity_poly.pdbx_seq_one_letter_code
_entity_poly.pdbx_strand_id
1 'polypeptide(L)'
;MKSPNSFTGEDVVELHCHGGIILVNKVLKILLSSNSRVRLANPGEFSQRAFLNGKIDLTQAESINQLINASNIRSAELAFSGVQGEIKKEIDDIKNDIINQLCEIEARVDFEEDFTDFDYTKYPVSYTHLTLPTKRIV
;
A
#
# COMPACT_ATOMS: atom_id res chain seq x y z
N MET A 1 -11.63 9.18 17.48
CA MET A 1 -10.94 7.85 17.55
C MET A 1 -9.63 8.02 18.26
N LYS A 2 -9.32 7.16 19.23
CA LYS A 2 -8.02 7.19 19.94
C LYS A 2 -7.00 6.29 19.22
N SER A 3 -5.74 6.70 19.25
CA SER A 3 -4.62 5.86 18.81
C SER A 3 -4.68 4.48 19.51
N PRO A 4 -4.36 3.37 18.81
CA PRO A 4 -3.99 3.26 17.41
C PRO A 4 -5.19 3.03 16.45
N ASN A 5 -6.44 3.12 16.92
CA ASN A 5 -7.65 2.74 16.21
C ASN A 5 -8.21 3.87 15.34
N SER A 6 -7.35 4.45 14.49
CA SER A 6 -7.70 5.46 13.49
C SER A 6 -6.99 5.16 12.17
N PHE A 7 -7.38 5.85 11.09
CA PHE A 7 -6.74 5.72 9.78
C PHE A 7 -5.24 6.05 9.83
N THR A 8 -4.87 7.14 10.51
CA THR A 8 -3.47 7.55 10.63
C THR A 8 -2.70 6.83 11.76
N GLY A 9 -3.40 6.06 12.62
CA GLY A 9 -2.81 5.51 13.84
C GLY A 9 -2.63 6.51 14.98
N GLU A 10 -2.97 7.78 14.77
CA GLU A 10 -2.92 8.85 15.74
C GLU A 10 -4.31 9.15 16.34
N ASP A 11 -4.39 10.04 17.33
CA ASP A 11 -5.69 10.52 17.81
C ASP A 11 -6.38 11.34 16.72
N VAL A 12 -7.60 10.96 16.33
CA VAL A 12 -8.38 11.60 15.27
C VAL A 12 -9.74 12.02 15.79
N VAL A 13 -10.14 13.25 15.47
CA VAL A 13 -11.49 13.79 15.71
C VAL A 13 -12.17 14.00 14.35
N GLU A 14 -13.37 13.46 14.20
CA GLU A 14 -14.21 13.64 13.01
C GLU A 14 -15.42 14.48 13.36
N LEU A 15 -15.67 15.50 12.53
CA LEU A 15 -16.83 16.37 12.64
C LEU A 15 -17.77 16.11 11.46
N HIS A 16 -18.88 15.47 11.73
CA HIS A 16 -19.90 15.17 10.72
C HIS A 16 -20.85 16.38 10.61
N CYS A 17 -21.00 16.91 9.41
CA CYS A 17 -21.92 18.03 9.12
C CYS A 17 -22.69 17.77 7.82
N HIS A 18 -23.73 18.56 7.57
CA HIS A 18 -24.46 18.49 6.30
C HIS A 18 -23.56 18.92 5.12
N GLY A 19 -23.70 18.25 3.96
CA GLY A 19 -22.83 18.36 2.78
C GLY A 19 -22.91 19.67 1.99
N GLY A 20 -23.45 20.74 2.56
CA GLY A 20 -23.49 22.06 1.92
C GLY A 20 -22.10 22.73 1.94
N ILE A 21 -21.59 23.09 0.76
CA ILE A 21 -20.26 23.71 0.59
C ILE A 21 -20.05 24.92 1.51
N ILE A 22 -21.07 25.77 1.69
CA ILE A 22 -21.01 26.98 2.53
C ILE A 22 -20.83 26.60 4.00
N LEU A 23 -21.56 25.57 4.47
CA LEU A 23 -21.51 25.12 5.85
C LEU A 23 -20.13 24.49 6.16
N VAL A 24 -19.66 23.59 5.29
CA VAL A 24 -18.35 22.94 5.44
C VAL A 24 -17.23 23.98 5.50
N ASN A 25 -17.23 24.96 4.58
CA ASN A 25 -16.24 26.03 4.57
C ASN A 25 -16.32 26.92 5.83
N LYS A 26 -17.51 27.16 6.37
CA LYS A 26 -17.69 27.93 7.60
C LYS A 26 -17.13 27.18 8.80
N VAL A 27 -17.43 25.89 8.94
CA VAL A 27 -16.88 25.03 10.00
C VAL A 27 -15.35 25.00 9.92
N LEU A 28 -14.81 24.78 8.72
CA LEU A 28 -13.36 24.76 8.50
C LEU A 28 -12.69 26.08 8.91
N LYS A 29 -13.27 27.23 8.53
CA LYS A 29 -12.77 28.55 8.95
C LYS A 29 -12.79 28.74 10.46
N ILE A 30 -13.84 28.29 11.15
CA ILE A 30 -13.93 28.37 12.61
C ILE A 30 -12.83 27.53 13.25
N LEU A 31 -12.60 26.30 12.76
CA LEU A 31 -11.55 25.43 13.27
C LEU A 31 -10.16 26.05 13.09
N LEU A 32 -9.87 26.58 11.92
CA LEU A 32 -8.59 27.22 11.61
C LEU A 32 -8.34 28.47 12.46
N SER A 33 -9.41 29.20 12.83
CA SER A 33 -9.31 30.41 13.67
C SER A 33 -9.31 30.12 15.18
N SER A 34 -9.66 28.89 15.59
CA SER A 34 -9.80 28.52 17.01
C SER A 34 -8.46 28.42 17.75
N ASN A 35 -7.38 28.05 17.05
CA ASN A 35 -6.06 27.90 17.65
C ASN A 35 -4.97 28.09 16.59
N SER A 36 -3.92 28.83 16.90
CA SER A 36 -2.78 29.07 16.01
C SER A 36 -1.99 27.82 15.60
N ARG A 37 -2.17 26.71 16.32
CA ARG A 37 -1.55 25.41 16.00
C ARG A 37 -2.35 24.58 14.98
N VAL A 38 -3.59 24.99 14.69
CA VAL A 38 -4.45 24.30 13.71
C VAL A 38 -4.14 24.83 12.32
N ARG A 39 -3.85 23.93 11.39
CA ARG A 39 -3.61 24.24 9.97
C ARG A 39 -4.31 23.26 9.05
N LEU A 40 -4.41 23.61 7.79
CA LEU A 40 -4.80 22.65 6.76
C LEU A 40 -3.70 21.57 6.60
N ALA A 41 -4.12 20.34 6.39
CA ALA A 41 -3.22 19.27 6.01
C ALA A 41 -2.68 19.49 4.59
N ASN A 42 -1.43 19.09 4.36
CA ASN A 42 -0.89 19.05 3.01
C ASN A 42 -1.56 17.93 2.19
N PRO A 43 -1.58 18.02 0.86
CA PRO A 43 -2.05 16.93 0.02
C PRO A 43 -1.33 15.63 0.36
N GLY A 44 -2.09 14.54 0.60
CA GLY A 44 -1.55 13.23 0.97
C GLY A 44 -1.04 13.09 2.41
N GLU A 45 -1.12 14.12 3.26
CA GLU A 45 -0.56 14.08 4.63
C GLU A 45 -1.20 12.98 5.50
N PHE A 46 -2.48 12.69 5.34
CA PHE A 46 -3.14 11.62 6.09
C PHE A 46 -2.59 10.24 5.70
N SER A 47 -2.43 9.98 4.40
CA SER A 47 -1.84 8.73 3.91
C SER A 47 -0.36 8.60 4.30
N GLN A 48 0.39 9.70 4.26
CA GLN A 48 1.78 9.73 4.72
C GLN A 48 1.89 9.38 6.20
N ARG A 49 1.05 9.95 7.07
CA ARG A 49 1.04 9.62 8.50
C ARG A 49 0.63 8.16 8.74
N ALA A 50 -0.37 7.67 8.00
CA ALA A 50 -0.79 6.28 8.07
C ALA A 50 0.36 5.33 7.69
N PHE A 51 1.13 5.65 6.65
CA PHE A 51 2.31 4.89 6.24
C PHE A 51 3.41 4.93 7.31
N LEU A 52 3.77 6.11 7.83
CA LEU A 52 4.80 6.25 8.86
C LEU A 52 4.45 5.52 10.16
N ASN A 53 3.17 5.43 10.49
CA ASN A 53 2.67 4.70 11.65
C ASN A 53 2.37 3.21 11.36
N GLY A 54 2.76 2.69 10.19
CA GLY A 54 2.61 1.28 9.82
C GLY A 54 1.16 0.81 9.65
N LYS A 55 0.21 1.74 9.42
CA LYS A 55 -1.21 1.41 9.19
C LYS A 55 -1.48 0.94 7.78
N ILE A 56 -0.74 1.48 6.81
CA ILE A 56 -0.75 1.10 5.41
C ILE A 56 0.70 0.97 4.93
N ASP A 57 0.93 0.20 3.88
CA ASP A 57 2.23 0.16 3.20
C ASP A 57 2.31 1.17 2.05
N LEU A 58 3.48 1.25 1.40
CA LEU A 58 3.72 2.21 0.33
C LEU A 58 2.83 1.93 -0.89
N THR A 59 2.63 0.66 -1.25
CA THR A 59 1.79 0.27 -2.40
C THR A 59 0.34 0.63 -2.17
N GLN A 60 -0.15 0.47 -0.94
CA GLN A 60 -1.49 0.91 -0.53
C GLN A 60 -1.63 2.44 -0.58
N ALA A 61 -0.62 3.18 -0.10
CA ALA A 61 -0.63 4.65 -0.15
C ALA A 61 -0.67 5.18 -1.59
N GLU A 62 0.10 4.58 -2.49
CA GLU A 62 0.07 4.90 -3.92
C GLU A 62 -1.28 4.54 -4.56
N SER A 63 -1.84 3.38 -4.21
CA SER A 63 -3.14 2.93 -4.71
C SER A 63 -4.29 3.84 -4.27
N ILE A 64 -4.23 4.41 -3.06
CA ILE A 64 -5.19 5.44 -2.61
C ILE A 64 -5.14 6.66 -3.53
N ASN A 65 -3.94 7.13 -3.88
CA ASN A 65 -3.79 8.27 -4.80
C ASN A 65 -4.31 7.93 -6.21
N GLN A 66 -4.03 6.72 -6.71
CA GLN A 66 -4.55 6.26 -7.99
C GLN A 66 -6.08 6.14 -7.99
N LEU A 67 -6.68 5.66 -6.89
CA LEU A 67 -8.13 5.55 -6.74
C LEU A 67 -8.82 6.93 -6.79
N ILE A 68 -8.25 7.93 -6.10
CA ILE A 68 -8.78 9.31 -6.10
C ILE A 68 -8.71 9.94 -7.50
N ASN A 69 -7.66 9.64 -8.27
CA ASN A 69 -7.42 10.18 -9.62
C ASN A 69 -7.95 9.28 -10.75
N ALA A 70 -8.66 8.21 -10.43
CA ALA A 70 -9.17 7.28 -11.44
C ALA A 70 -10.15 7.96 -12.39
N SER A 71 -9.89 7.85 -13.69
CA SER A 71 -10.70 8.46 -14.75
C SER A 71 -11.81 7.55 -15.31
N ASN A 72 -11.79 6.27 -14.96
CA ASN A 72 -12.77 5.28 -15.39
C ASN A 72 -12.92 4.17 -14.34
N ILE A 73 -14.01 3.39 -14.48
CA ILE A 73 -14.36 2.32 -13.52
C ILE A 73 -13.24 1.29 -13.40
N ARG A 74 -12.66 0.88 -14.51
CA ARG A 74 -11.60 -0.15 -14.51
C ARG A 74 -10.34 0.31 -13.78
N SER A 75 -9.93 1.57 -13.94
CA SER A 75 -8.80 2.12 -13.18
C SER A 75 -9.10 2.24 -11.70
N ALA A 76 -10.35 2.54 -11.34
CA ALA A 76 -10.79 2.56 -9.95
C ALA A 76 -10.78 1.15 -9.32
N GLU A 77 -11.25 0.13 -10.03
CA GLU A 77 -11.23 -1.27 -9.57
C GLU A 77 -9.80 -1.77 -9.33
N LEU A 78 -8.87 -1.49 -10.26
CA LEU A 78 -7.47 -1.85 -10.11
C LEU A 78 -6.82 -1.13 -8.92
N ALA A 79 -7.07 0.17 -8.77
CA ALA A 79 -6.56 0.92 -7.63
C ALA A 79 -7.15 0.42 -6.30
N PHE A 80 -8.44 0.03 -6.30
CA PHE A 80 -9.10 -0.52 -5.12
C PHE A 80 -8.48 -1.86 -4.67
N SER A 81 -8.17 -2.77 -5.60
CA SER A 81 -7.45 -4.02 -5.32
C SER A 81 -6.08 -3.74 -4.67
N GLY A 82 -5.36 -2.73 -5.16
CA GLY A 82 -4.12 -2.28 -4.52
C GLY A 82 -4.32 -1.75 -3.09
N VAL A 83 -5.40 -0.99 -2.84
CA VAL A 83 -5.76 -0.52 -1.48
C VAL A 83 -6.05 -1.70 -0.55
N GLN A 84 -6.64 -2.79 -1.06
CA GLN A 84 -6.90 -4.02 -0.30
C GLN A 84 -5.61 -4.82 0.00
N GLY A 85 -4.48 -4.45 -0.57
CA GLY A 85 -3.18 -5.08 -0.31
C GLY A 85 -2.89 -6.31 -1.17
N GLU A 86 -3.63 -6.54 -2.25
CA GLU A 86 -3.40 -7.67 -3.15
C GLU A 86 -2.02 -7.60 -3.79
N ILE A 87 -1.59 -6.40 -4.21
CA ILE A 87 -0.27 -6.16 -4.80
C ILE A 87 0.84 -6.51 -3.80
N LYS A 88 0.66 -6.12 -2.53
CA LYS A 88 1.61 -6.47 -1.47
C LYS A 88 1.75 -7.97 -1.30
N LYS A 89 0.63 -8.69 -1.30
CA LYS A 89 0.63 -10.14 -1.16
C LYS A 89 1.42 -10.81 -2.29
N GLU A 90 1.20 -10.41 -3.54
CA GLU A 90 1.96 -10.93 -4.67
C GLU A 90 3.46 -10.64 -4.56
N ILE A 91 3.83 -9.43 -4.11
CA ILE A 91 5.24 -9.06 -3.88
C ILE A 91 5.85 -9.89 -2.75
N ASP A 92 5.12 -10.09 -1.64
CA ASP A 92 5.58 -10.88 -0.51
C ASP A 92 5.74 -12.37 -0.90
N ASP A 93 4.85 -12.92 -1.71
CA ASP A 93 4.96 -14.29 -2.23
C ASP A 93 6.23 -14.44 -3.09
N ILE A 94 6.49 -13.53 -4.03
CA ILE A 94 7.71 -13.53 -4.86
C ILE A 94 8.96 -13.38 -4.00
N LYS A 95 8.93 -12.47 -3.03
CA LYS A 95 10.04 -12.26 -2.09
C LYS A 95 10.36 -13.54 -1.31
N ASN A 96 9.33 -14.23 -0.82
CA ASN A 96 9.51 -15.48 -0.09
C ASN A 96 10.10 -16.58 -0.99
N ASP A 97 9.67 -16.68 -2.24
CA ASP A 97 10.23 -17.59 -3.22
C ASP A 97 11.72 -17.31 -3.47
N ILE A 98 12.09 -16.05 -3.64
CA ILE A 98 13.49 -15.63 -3.82
C ILE A 98 14.33 -15.97 -2.58
N ILE A 99 13.80 -15.69 -1.37
CA ILE A 99 14.51 -16.00 -0.12
C ILE A 99 14.73 -17.52 0.01
N ASN A 100 13.72 -18.34 -0.29
CA ASN A 100 13.83 -19.79 -0.24
C ASN A 100 14.89 -20.30 -1.22
N GLN A 101 14.95 -19.76 -2.45
CA GLN A 101 15.98 -20.09 -3.43
C GLN A 101 17.37 -19.68 -2.95
N LEU A 102 17.49 -18.48 -2.36
CA LEU A 102 18.76 -18.00 -1.82
C LEU A 102 19.27 -18.89 -0.68
N CYS A 103 18.40 -19.26 0.27
CA CYS A 103 18.75 -20.17 1.35
C CYS A 103 19.20 -21.54 0.82
N GLU A 104 18.57 -22.06 -0.24
CA GLU A 104 18.98 -23.34 -0.82
C GLU A 104 20.34 -23.23 -1.52
N ILE A 105 20.60 -22.11 -2.22
CA ILE A 105 21.91 -21.87 -2.87
C ILE A 105 22.99 -21.74 -1.79
N GLU A 106 22.75 -20.96 -0.73
CA GLU A 106 23.71 -20.81 0.38
C GLU A 106 24.00 -22.15 1.07
N ALA A 107 22.95 -22.96 1.35
CA ALA A 107 23.14 -24.28 1.93
C ALA A 107 24.00 -25.21 1.04
N ARG A 108 23.88 -25.13 -0.28
CA ARG A 108 24.68 -25.92 -1.22
C ARG A 108 26.12 -25.42 -1.33
N VAL A 109 26.35 -24.12 -1.18
CA VAL A 109 27.70 -23.55 -1.15
C VAL A 109 28.43 -23.95 0.14
N ASP A 110 27.73 -23.96 1.27
CA ASP A 110 28.31 -24.29 2.57
C ASP A 110 28.53 -25.80 2.76
N PHE A 111 27.70 -26.63 2.11
CA PHE A 111 27.72 -28.11 2.24
C PHE A 111 27.86 -28.80 0.88
N GLU A 112 28.85 -28.44 0.10
CA GLU A 112 29.10 -28.91 -1.28
C GLU A 112 29.20 -30.43 -1.41
N GLU A 113 29.65 -31.12 -0.35
CA GLU A 113 29.84 -32.56 -0.33
C GLU A 113 28.50 -33.36 -0.22
N ASP A 114 27.42 -32.73 0.28
CA ASP A 114 26.15 -33.39 0.54
C ASP A 114 25.16 -33.28 -0.65
N PHE A 115 25.42 -32.43 -1.65
CA PHE A 115 24.52 -32.14 -2.77
C PHE A 115 25.15 -32.49 -4.13
N THR A 116 24.79 -33.66 -4.67
CA THR A 116 25.35 -34.13 -5.93
C THR A 116 24.61 -33.72 -7.20
N ASP A 117 23.32 -33.29 -7.13
CA ASP A 117 22.52 -32.96 -8.30
C ASP A 117 21.70 -31.65 -8.11
N PHE A 118 21.88 -30.67 -9.00
CA PHE A 118 21.07 -29.46 -9.06
C PHE A 118 19.96 -29.60 -10.10
N ASP A 119 18.71 -29.68 -9.64
CA ASP A 119 17.55 -29.68 -10.53
C ASP A 119 17.13 -28.27 -10.88
N TYR A 120 17.63 -27.76 -11.99
CA TYR A 120 17.28 -26.40 -12.52
C TYR A 120 15.79 -26.26 -12.89
N THR A 121 15.04 -27.35 -13.04
CA THR A 121 13.64 -27.30 -13.43
C THR A 121 12.71 -26.92 -12.27
N LYS A 122 13.20 -27.04 -11.05
CA LYS A 122 12.46 -26.76 -9.82
C LYS A 122 12.30 -25.27 -9.52
N TYR A 123 13.07 -24.42 -10.20
CA TYR A 123 13.12 -22.97 -9.99
C TYR A 123 12.68 -22.19 -11.24
N PRO A 124 11.39 -22.24 -11.60
CA PRO A 124 10.90 -21.42 -12.69
C PRO A 124 11.01 -19.95 -12.29
N VAL A 125 11.71 -19.17 -13.12
CA VAL A 125 11.82 -17.73 -12.92
C VAL A 125 10.42 -17.11 -13.00
N SER A 126 9.89 -16.65 -11.87
CA SER A 126 8.51 -16.17 -11.69
C SER A 126 8.21 -14.83 -12.35
N TYR A 127 9.09 -14.29 -13.21
CA TYR A 127 8.86 -13.04 -13.93
C TYR A 127 7.63 -13.06 -14.84
N THR A 128 7.18 -14.23 -15.26
CA THR A 128 6.00 -14.37 -16.12
C THR A 128 4.70 -13.98 -15.43
N HIS A 129 4.60 -14.10 -14.12
CA HIS A 129 3.39 -13.75 -13.38
C HIS A 129 3.17 -12.23 -13.25
N LEU A 130 4.24 -11.44 -13.17
CA LEU A 130 4.15 -9.97 -13.12
C LEU A 130 3.81 -9.33 -14.47
N THR A 131 4.11 -10.01 -15.58
CA THR A 131 3.85 -9.46 -16.93
C THR A 131 2.53 -9.91 -17.55
N LEU A 132 1.90 -10.98 -17.07
CA LEU A 132 0.65 -11.51 -17.59
C LEU A 132 -0.56 -10.58 -17.43
N PRO A 133 -0.76 -9.85 -16.32
CA PRO A 133 -1.87 -8.91 -16.19
C PRO A 133 -1.78 -7.73 -17.16
N THR A 134 -0.56 -7.27 -17.49
CA THR A 134 -0.37 -6.11 -18.38
C THR A 134 -0.62 -6.43 -19.85
N LYS A 135 -0.44 -7.68 -20.29
CA LYS A 135 -0.72 -8.11 -21.68
C LYS A 135 -2.22 -8.33 -21.98
N ARG A 136 -3.08 -8.37 -20.94
CA ARG A 136 -4.55 -8.46 -21.13
C ARG A 136 -5.25 -7.11 -21.25
N ILE A 137 -4.51 -6.01 -21.33
CA ILE A 137 -5.03 -4.63 -21.39
C ILE A 137 -4.87 -4.02 -22.81
N VAL A 138 -4.78 -4.84 -23.83
CA VAL A 138 -4.88 -4.38 -25.24
C VAL A 138 -6.19 -4.85 -25.84
#